data_1790673911836e825b6cc7c5bbbcd8ff
#
_entry.id   1790673911836e825b6cc7c5bbbcd8ff
#
_cell.length_a   1.000
_cell.length_b   1.000
_cell.length_c   1.000
_cell.angle_alpha   90.00
_cell.angle_beta   90.00
_cell.angle_gamma   90.00
#
_symmetry.space_group_name_H-M   'P 1'
#
loop_
_entity.id
_entity.type
_entity.pdbx_description
1 polymer ?
#
loop_
_entity_poly.entity_id
_entity_poly.type
_entity_poly.pdbx_seq_one_letter_code
_entity_poly.pdbx_strand_id
1 'polypeptide(L)'
;MRALSIWAIGSIMFLGQACNQNQKSKNQNSGHMNKSEKAEHYTFQLSDKVTREKVKFKNRYGITLSGDLYVPKNKSNVSLPAIVISGPFGAVKEQSSGLYANQMAERGFVALAFDPSYTGESRGEPRNIASSDINTEDFSAGVDYVGTLPYIDRNKIGIIGICGFGGFALNAAAVDKRIKAVATISMYDIPRVASKGYYDKVTLDQRTKMLEQISEQRWKDAETGKTSYGNCPNPDTLKGDEPEFVKDYFDYYKTKRGYHERSINSNGAWTITSAFSLMNMPILTYIKEISPRPVLIIAGENAHSRYFSEDIYKAAADPKEIMIIPNCVHVDLYDKLDKIPFDKLETFFKQHLK
;
A
#
# COMPACT_ATOMS: atom_id res chain seq x y z
N MET A 1 37.46 0.08 -8.46
CA MET A 1 36.15 0.57 -8.87
C MET A 1 35.37 -0.64 -9.38
N ARG A 2 34.64 -1.29 -8.48
CA ARG A 2 33.77 -2.44 -8.82
C ARG A 2 32.45 -1.86 -9.35
N ALA A 3 32.04 -2.34 -10.52
CA ALA A 3 30.77 -2.02 -11.13
C ALA A 3 29.64 -2.32 -10.14
N LEU A 4 29.04 -1.28 -9.60
CA LEU A 4 27.73 -1.38 -8.93
C LEU A 4 26.74 -1.77 -10.02
N SER A 5 26.45 -3.06 -10.04
CA SER A 5 25.59 -3.73 -10.99
C SER A 5 24.23 -3.04 -11.05
N ILE A 6 23.70 -3.00 -12.23
CA ILE A 6 22.40 -2.51 -12.72
C ILE A 6 21.17 -3.03 -11.90
N TRP A 7 21.39 -3.83 -10.87
CA TRP A 7 20.37 -4.42 -9.99
C TRP A 7 19.52 -3.40 -9.20
N ALA A 8 20.09 -2.21 -8.91
CA ALA A 8 19.38 -1.21 -8.11
C ALA A 8 18.25 -0.47 -8.85
N ILE A 9 18.17 -0.58 -10.17
CA ILE A 9 17.18 0.15 -11.00
C ILE A 9 16.08 -0.79 -11.51
N GLY A 10 16.36 -2.09 -11.68
CA GLY A 10 15.44 -3.07 -12.26
C GLY A 10 14.45 -3.72 -11.30
N SER A 11 14.68 -3.67 -9.98
CA SER A 11 13.84 -4.36 -9.00
C SER A 11 12.59 -3.60 -8.58
N ILE A 12 12.43 -2.35 -9.00
CA ILE A 12 11.26 -1.55 -8.70
C ILE A 12 10.45 -1.34 -9.97
N MET A 13 9.64 -2.31 -10.31
CA MET A 13 8.38 -2.26 -11.03
C MET A 13 8.33 -2.49 -12.54
N PHE A 14 9.26 -2.09 -13.42
CA PHE A 14 8.82 -1.96 -14.81
C PHE A 14 9.78 -2.43 -15.92
N LEU A 15 11.01 -2.85 -15.67
CA LEU A 15 11.97 -3.21 -16.71
C LEU A 15 12.51 -4.63 -16.57
N GLY A 16 11.69 -5.61 -16.91
CA GLY A 16 12.13 -6.96 -17.25
C GLY A 16 11.76 -7.27 -18.70
N GLN A 17 12.63 -7.87 -19.46
CA GLN A 17 12.32 -8.37 -20.81
C GLN A 17 11.08 -9.27 -20.73
N ALA A 18 10.10 -9.03 -21.59
CA ALA A 18 8.89 -9.82 -21.68
C ALA A 18 9.25 -11.30 -21.93
N CYS A 19 9.20 -12.11 -20.88
CA CYS A 19 9.19 -13.56 -21.04
C CYS A 19 7.77 -13.97 -21.42
N ASN A 20 7.64 -14.53 -22.61
CA ASN A 20 6.43 -15.17 -23.11
C ASN A 20 6.06 -16.35 -22.20
N GLN A 21 5.29 -16.10 -21.15
CA GLN A 21 4.66 -17.18 -20.38
C GLN A 21 3.28 -17.47 -20.95
N ASN A 22 3.17 -18.53 -21.72
CA ASN A 22 1.93 -19.20 -22.07
C ASN A 22 1.20 -19.63 -20.79
N GLN A 23 0.30 -18.79 -20.27
CA GLN A 23 -0.69 -19.25 -19.31
C GLN A 23 -1.68 -20.15 -20.04
N LYS A 24 -1.55 -21.45 -19.85
CA LYS A 24 -2.56 -22.43 -20.23
C LYS A 24 -3.85 -22.12 -19.47
N SER A 25 -4.82 -21.53 -20.16
CA SER A 25 -6.22 -21.46 -19.69
C SER A 25 -6.76 -22.88 -19.52
N LYS A 26 -6.94 -23.32 -18.30
CA LYS A 26 -7.75 -24.52 -18.02
C LYS A 26 -9.22 -24.14 -18.16
N ASN A 27 -9.83 -24.55 -19.27
CA ASN A 27 -11.28 -24.63 -19.41
C ASN A 27 -11.84 -25.49 -18.25
N GLN A 28 -12.63 -24.89 -17.40
CA GLN A 28 -13.41 -25.62 -16.39
C GLN A 28 -14.79 -25.89 -16.95
N ASN A 29 -15.02 -27.17 -17.25
CA ASN A 29 -16.34 -27.74 -17.48
C ASN A 29 -17.19 -27.65 -16.21
N SER A 30 -18.43 -27.21 -16.39
CA SER A 30 -19.44 -27.06 -15.35
C SER A 30 -19.82 -28.41 -14.75
N GLY A 31 -19.39 -28.68 -13.53
CA GLY A 31 -19.92 -29.69 -12.64
C GLY A 31 -20.36 -29.01 -11.35
N HIS A 32 -21.64 -29.13 -10.98
CA HIS A 32 -22.14 -28.72 -9.67
C HIS A 32 -21.46 -29.57 -8.60
N MET A 33 -20.42 -29.03 -7.99
CA MET A 33 -19.88 -29.51 -6.72
C MET A 33 -20.15 -28.48 -5.65
N ASN A 34 -20.67 -28.89 -4.51
CA ASN A 34 -20.76 -28.10 -3.29
C ASN A 34 -19.42 -27.38 -3.03
N LYS A 35 -19.40 -26.05 -3.18
CA LYS A 35 -18.29 -25.23 -2.72
C LYS A 35 -18.28 -25.30 -1.18
N SER A 36 -17.43 -26.15 -0.62
CA SER A 36 -16.90 -25.88 0.71
C SER A 36 -16.23 -24.51 0.62
N GLU A 37 -16.73 -23.52 1.35
CA GLU A 37 -16.09 -22.22 1.45
C GLU A 37 -14.66 -22.46 1.91
N LYS A 38 -13.71 -22.26 1.01
CA LYS A 38 -12.29 -22.34 1.34
C LYS A 38 -12.05 -21.24 2.37
N ALA A 39 -11.60 -21.62 3.58
CA ALA A 39 -11.30 -20.65 4.63
C ALA A 39 -10.42 -19.54 4.07
N GLU A 40 -10.79 -18.28 4.31
CA GLU A 40 -10.03 -17.14 3.82
C GLU A 40 -8.64 -17.11 4.45
N HIS A 41 -7.63 -16.84 3.65
CA HIS A 41 -6.26 -16.76 4.08
C HIS A 41 -5.94 -15.35 4.57
N TYR A 42 -5.69 -15.20 5.86
CA TYR A 42 -5.12 -13.99 6.49
C TYR A 42 -3.76 -14.32 7.06
N THR A 43 -2.81 -13.39 6.98
CA THR A 43 -1.45 -13.59 7.51
C THR A 43 -1.36 -13.31 9.01
N PHE A 44 -2.48 -13.02 9.66
CA PHE A 44 -2.59 -12.73 11.09
C PHE A 44 -3.87 -13.33 11.67
N GLN A 45 -3.90 -13.45 12.98
CA GLN A 45 -5.08 -13.93 13.70
C GLN A 45 -6.03 -12.77 14.04
N LEU A 46 -7.33 -12.97 13.79
CA LEU A 46 -8.37 -12.03 14.23
C LEU A 46 -8.46 -12.03 15.75
N SER A 47 -8.49 -10.84 16.34
CA SER A 47 -8.69 -10.69 17.77
C SER A 47 -10.09 -11.15 18.21
N ASP A 48 -10.17 -11.78 19.35
CA ASP A 48 -11.44 -12.17 19.99
C ASP A 48 -12.30 -10.98 20.43
N LYS A 49 -11.70 -9.78 20.56
CA LYS A 49 -12.36 -8.51 20.90
C LYS A 49 -12.96 -7.76 19.71
N VAL A 50 -12.72 -8.26 18.48
CA VAL A 50 -13.03 -7.57 17.24
C VAL A 50 -13.96 -8.42 16.37
N THR A 51 -14.90 -7.78 15.67
CA THR A 51 -15.62 -8.38 14.55
C THR A 51 -15.02 -7.89 13.25
N ARG A 52 -15.01 -8.74 12.22
CA ARG A 52 -14.57 -8.38 10.86
C ARG A 52 -15.68 -8.71 9.88
N GLU A 53 -15.97 -7.77 8.99
CA GLU A 53 -16.99 -7.91 7.95
C GLU A 53 -16.40 -7.46 6.60
N LYS A 54 -16.62 -8.24 5.54
CA LYS A 54 -16.28 -7.83 4.18
C LYS A 54 -17.27 -6.79 3.69
N VAL A 55 -16.73 -5.71 3.15
CA VAL A 55 -17.52 -4.59 2.64
C VAL A 55 -17.09 -4.21 1.23
N LYS A 56 -18.00 -3.51 0.52
CA LYS A 56 -17.74 -2.97 -0.81
C LYS A 56 -18.22 -1.54 -0.87
N PHE A 57 -17.39 -0.67 -1.47
CA PHE A 57 -17.71 0.72 -1.70
C PHE A 57 -17.12 1.18 -3.03
N LYS A 58 -17.49 2.35 -3.52
CA LYS A 58 -17.01 2.87 -4.80
C LYS A 58 -16.20 4.13 -4.59
N ASN A 59 -15.14 4.28 -5.37
CA ASN A 59 -14.46 5.56 -5.50
C ASN A 59 -15.18 6.45 -6.54
N ARG A 60 -14.77 7.72 -6.65
CA ARG A 60 -15.38 8.69 -7.60
C ARG A 60 -15.25 8.29 -9.08
N TYR A 61 -14.34 7.36 -9.41
CA TYR A 61 -14.20 6.80 -10.76
C TYR A 61 -15.16 5.63 -11.02
N GLY A 62 -16.01 5.28 -10.06
CA GLY A 62 -16.96 4.17 -10.15
C GLY A 62 -16.33 2.79 -9.94
N ILE A 63 -15.04 2.72 -9.59
CA ILE A 63 -14.37 1.47 -9.29
C ILE A 63 -14.85 0.95 -7.94
N THR A 64 -15.30 -0.30 -7.90
CA THR A 64 -15.71 -0.95 -6.65
C THR A 64 -14.48 -1.45 -5.91
N LEU A 65 -14.27 -0.93 -4.70
CA LEU A 65 -13.24 -1.38 -3.76
C LEU A 65 -13.78 -2.47 -2.84
N SER A 66 -12.93 -3.41 -2.49
CA SER A 66 -13.18 -4.43 -1.47
C SER A 66 -12.41 -4.08 -0.20
N GLY A 67 -13.10 -4.08 0.92
CA GLY A 67 -12.51 -3.81 2.22
C GLY A 67 -12.95 -4.81 3.27
N ASP A 68 -12.22 -4.84 4.38
CA ASP A 68 -12.58 -5.50 5.62
C ASP A 68 -12.79 -4.44 6.69
N LEU A 69 -14.01 -4.39 7.24
CA LEU A 69 -14.38 -3.49 8.33
C LEU A 69 -14.21 -4.21 9.66
N TYR A 70 -13.33 -3.69 10.49
CA TYR A 70 -13.04 -4.19 11.83
C TYR A 70 -13.73 -3.30 12.86
N VAL A 71 -14.54 -3.91 13.71
CA VAL A 71 -15.35 -3.17 14.70
C VAL A 71 -15.13 -3.77 16.09
N PRO A 72 -14.86 -2.94 17.13
CA PRO A 72 -14.80 -3.42 18.51
C PRO A 72 -16.11 -4.08 18.93
N LYS A 73 -16.05 -5.29 19.52
CA LYS A 73 -17.27 -5.99 20.01
C LYS A 73 -18.00 -5.21 21.11
N ASN A 74 -17.24 -4.54 21.97
CA ASN A 74 -17.78 -3.77 23.10
C ASN A 74 -17.99 -2.29 22.72
N LYS A 75 -18.39 -2.02 21.47
CA LYS A 75 -18.70 -0.63 21.08
C LYS A 75 -19.90 -0.11 21.87
N SER A 76 -19.79 1.08 22.42
CA SER A 76 -20.93 1.86 22.85
C SER A 76 -21.72 2.34 21.62
N ASN A 77 -23.01 2.58 21.76
CA ASN A 77 -23.86 3.09 20.65
C ASN A 77 -23.61 4.57 20.33
N VAL A 78 -22.47 5.12 20.75
CA VAL A 78 -22.07 6.52 20.52
C VAL A 78 -21.10 6.62 19.34
N SER A 79 -21.01 7.80 18.78
CA SER A 79 -20.11 8.20 17.69
C SER A 79 -18.67 7.75 17.92
N LEU A 80 -18.21 6.77 17.15
CA LEU A 80 -16.87 6.21 17.26
C LEU A 80 -15.90 6.89 16.28
N PRO A 81 -14.61 6.99 16.64
CA PRO A 81 -13.58 7.38 15.70
C PRO A 81 -13.32 6.25 14.71
N ALA A 82 -12.95 6.60 13.46
CA ALA A 82 -12.61 5.64 12.43
C ALA A 82 -11.21 5.87 11.87
N ILE A 83 -10.57 4.78 11.42
CA ILE A 83 -9.27 4.80 10.75
C ILE A 83 -9.36 4.01 9.44
N VAL A 84 -9.01 4.63 8.32
CA VAL A 84 -8.91 3.97 7.01
C VAL A 84 -7.46 3.63 6.73
N ILE A 85 -7.20 2.37 6.34
CA ILE A 85 -5.84 1.81 6.30
C ILE A 85 -5.60 1.10 4.97
N SER A 86 -4.46 1.34 4.32
CA SER A 86 -4.06 0.57 3.15
C SER A 86 -2.55 0.45 3.00
N GLY A 87 -2.14 -0.48 2.16
CA GLY A 87 -0.75 -0.84 1.89
C GLY A 87 -0.33 -2.13 2.60
N PRO A 88 0.88 -2.57 2.37
CA PRO A 88 1.92 -2.07 1.45
C PRO A 88 1.51 -2.04 -0.03
N PHE A 89 2.26 -1.29 -0.85
CA PHE A 89 2.02 -1.22 -2.29
C PHE A 89 2.25 -2.61 -2.94
N GLY A 90 1.19 -3.15 -3.57
CA GLY A 90 1.19 -4.52 -4.12
C GLY A 90 0.81 -5.61 -3.13
N ALA A 91 0.53 -5.27 -1.87
CA ALA A 91 -0.08 -6.17 -0.88
C ALA A 91 -1.61 -6.17 -0.98
N VAL A 92 -2.25 -7.02 -0.20
CA VAL A 92 -3.71 -7.09 -0.06
C VAL A 92 -4.14 -6.88 1.40
N LYS A 93 -5.41 -6.56 1.60
CA LYS A 93 -5.99 -6.26 2.92
C LYS A 93 -5.88 -7.39 3.95
N GLU A 94 -5.67 -8.62 3.50
CA GLU A 94 -5.44 -9.80 4.36
C GLU A 94 -4.01 -9.90 4.92
N GLN A 95 -3.14 -8.94 4.56
CA GLN A 95 -1.77 -8.84 5.05
C GLN A 95 -1.64 -7.69 6.06
N SER A 96 -0.59 -6.88 5.98
CA SER A 96 -0.24 -5.83 6.94
C SER A 96 -1.38 -4.86 7.25
N SER A 97 -2.10 -4.32 6.26
CA SER A 97 -3.18 -3.36 6.52
C SER A 97 -4.31 -3.95 7.36
N GLY A 98 -4.66 -5.21 7.15
CA GLY A 98 -5.63 -5.91 7.99
C GLY A 98 -5.14 -6.15 9.41
N LEU A 99 -3.86 -6.48 9.60
CA LEU A 99 -3.26 -6.56 10.94
C LEU A 99 -3.37 -5.24 11.67
N TYR A 100 -3.03 -4.12 11.01
CA TYR A 100 -3.17 -2.79 11.60
C TYR A 100 -4.63 -2.47 11.93
N ALA A 101 -5.57 -2.80 11.03
CA ALA A 101 -6.99 -2.58 11.30
C ALA A 101 -7.49 -3.40 12.50
N ASN A 102 -7.10 -4.66 12.59
CA ASN A 102 -7.40 -5.53 13.73
C ASN A 102 -6.86 -4.94 15.04
N GLN A 103 -5.61 -4.50 15.06
CA GLN A 103 -4.96 -3.93 16.25
C GLN A 103 -5.53 -2.57 16.64
N MET A 104 -5.90 -1.72 15.68
CA MET A 104 -6.55 -0.44 16.00
C MET A 104 -7.99 -0.65 16.47
N ALA A 105 -8.70 -1.67 15.97
CA ALA A 105 -10.02 -2.03 16.46
C ALA A 105 -10.00 -2.55 17.89
N GLU A 106 -9.01 -3.34 18.30
CA GLU A 106 -8.81 -3.72 19.71
C GLU A 106 -8.67 -2.51 20.65
N ARG A 107 -8.15 -1.38 20.12
CA ARG A 107 -7.91 -0.13 20.84
C ARG A 107 -9.09 0.85 20.80
N GLY A 108 -10.23 0.41 20.24
CA GLY A 108 -11.50 1.15 20.29
C GLY A 108 -11.82 1.98 19.04
N PHE A 109 -11.07 1.86 17.95
CA PHE A 109 -11.39 2.50 16.68
C PHE A 109 -12.22 1.56 15.79
N VAL A 110 -13.09 2.11 14.95
CA VAL A 110 -13.57 1.37 13.79
C VAL A 110 -12.50 1.47 12.72
N ALA A 111 -12.03 0.35 12.18
CA ALA A 111 -10.94 0.36 11.23
C ALA A 111 -11.35 -0.32 9.91
N LEU A 112 -11.05 0.32 8.78
CA LEU A 112 -11.27 -0.19 7.44
C LEU A 112 -9.94 -0.48 6.77
N ALA A 113 -9.63 -1.75 6.51
CA ALA A 113 -8.55 -2.13 5.61
C ALA A 113 -9.13 -2.42 4.22
N PHE A 114 -8.50 -1.90 3.14
CA PHE A 114 -9.02 -2.10 1.80
C PHE A 114 -7.93 -2.48 0.78
N ASP A 115 -8.34 -3.24 -0.23
CA ASP A 115 -7.55 -3.45 -1.43
C ASP A 115 -7.65 -2.22 -2.33
N PRO A 116 -6.54 -1.65 -2.82
CA PRO A 116 -6.59 -0.56 -3.78
C PRO A 116 -7.27 -0.94 -5.10
N SER A 117 -7.76 0.04 -5.84
CA SER A 117 -8.27 -0.13 -7.19
C SER A 117 -7.34 -1.00 -8.04
N TYR A 118 -7.90 -1.87 -8.86
CA TYR A 118 -7.23 -2.80 -9.78
C TYR A 118 -6.48 -3.96 -9.11
N THR A 119 -6.45 -4.05 -7.78
CA THR A 119 -5.67 -5.06 -7.05
C THR A 119 -6.54 -5.91 -6.12
N GLY A 120 -6.02 -7.05 -5.65
CA GLY A 120 -6.73 -7.90 -4.71
C GLY A 120 -8.14 -8.27 -5.16
N GLU A 121 -9.13 -8.06 -4.29
CA GLU A 121 -10.56 -8.27 -4.57
C GLU A 121 -11.26 -7.00 -5.09
N SER A 122 -10.60 -5.85 -5.11
CA SER A 122 -11.12 -4.63 -5.72
C SER A 122 -11.22 -4.76 -7.23
N ARG A 123 -12.18 -4.05 -7.82
CA ARG A 123 -12.44 -4.06 -9.27
C ARG A 123 -11.48 -3.13 -10.03
N GLY A 124 -11.69 -3.07 -11.32
CA GLY A 124 -10.92 -2.29 -12.29
C GLY A 124 -10.18 -3.21 -13.27
N GLU A 125 -10.21 -2.82 -14.56
CA GLU A 125 -9.55 -3.53 -15.65
C GLU A 125 -8.75 -2.54 -16.50
N PRO A 126 -7.61 -2.97 -17.05
CA PRO A 126 -6.93 -4.25 -16.77
C PRO A 126 -6.46 -4.34 -15.31
N ARG A 127 -6.22 -5.55 -14.81
CA ARG A 127 -5.77 -5.77 -13.42
C ARG A 127 -4.37 -5.21 -13.19
N ASN A 128 -4.06 -4.95 -11.91
CA ASN A 128 -2.73 -4.54 -11.45
C ASN A 128 -2.23 -3.24 -12.10
N ILE A 129 -3.11 -2.27 -12.26
CA ILE A 129 -2.75 -0.89 -12.58
C ILE A 129 -2.36 -0.16 -11.29
N ALA A 130 -1.29 0.64 -11.36
CA ALA A 130 -0.96 1.64 -10.37
C ALA A 130 -1.15 3.04 -10.96
N SER A 131 -1.77 3.92 -10.19
CA SER A 131 -2.01 5.31 -10.58
C SER A 131 -1.90 6.23 -9.38
N SER A 132 -1.11 7.29 -9.50
CA SER A 132 -0.93 8.26 -8.41
C SER A 132 -2.24 8.92 -7.97
N ASP A 133 -3.12 9.24 -8.92
CA ASP A 133 -4.40 9.86 -8.65
C ASP A 133 -5.41 8.87 -8.05
N ILE A 134 -5.58 7.70 -8.70
CA ILE A 134 -6.58 6.72 -8.28
C ILE A 134 -6.22 6.11 -6.92
N ASN A 135 -4.95 5.80 -6.66
CA ASN A 135 -4.54 5.24 -5.37
C ASN A 135 -4.62 6.28 -4.22
N THR A 136 -4.49 7.56 -4.52
CA THR A 136 -4.80 8.65 -3.58
C THR A 136 -6.30 8.71 -3.30
N GLU A 137 -7.13 8.68 -4.35
CA GLU A 137 -8.59 8.72 -4.27
C GLU A 137 -9.17 7.55 -3.48
N ASP A 138 -8.57 6.36 -3.55
CA ASP A 138 -9.04 5.18 -2.82
C ASP A 138 -9.10 5.41 -1.30
N PHE A 139 -8.22 6.26 -0.73
CA PHE A 139 -8.33 6.68 0.67
C PHE A 139 -9.56 7.55 0.91
N SER A 140 -9.84 8.52 0.03
CA SER A 140 -11.02 9.38 0.15
C SER A 140 -12.32 8.56 0.04
N ALA A 141 -12.34 7.56 -0.85
CA ALA A 141 -13.47 6.62 -0.96
C ALA A 141 -13.65 5.78 0.32
N GLY A 142 -12.56 5.38 0.96
CA GLY A 142 -12.62 4.74 2.29
C GLY A 142 -13.20 5.68 3.37
N VAL A 143 -12.82 6.96 3.33
CA VAL A 143 -13.38 8.01 4.22
C VAL A 143 -14.87 8.23 3.94
N ASP A 144 -15.29 8.26 2.67
CA ASP A 144 -16.72 8.30 2.30
C ASP A 144 -17.47 7.15 2.94
N TYR A 145 -16.98 5.92 2.74
CA TYR A 145 -17.63 4.72 3.24
C TYR A 145 -17.79 4.73 4.77
N VAL A 146 -16.69 4.92 5.53
CA VAL A 146 -16.78 4.92 6.98
C VAL A 146 -17.65 6.07 7.50
N GLY A 147 -17.63 7.23 6.84
CA GLY A 147 -18.46 8.38 7.17
C GLY A 147 -19.96 8.20 6.92
N THR A 148 -20.38 7.17 6.17
CA THR A 148 -21.80 6.81 6.00
C THR A 148 -22.32 5.89 7.10
N LEU A 149 -21.45 5.27 7.89
CA LEU A 149 -21.85 4.37 8.96
C LEU A 149 -22.48 5.18 10.12
N PRO A 150 -23.69 4.78 10.60
CA PRO A 150 -24.47 5.61 11.52
C PRO A 150 -23.83 5.80 12.91
N TYR A 151 -22.84 4.98 13.24
CA TYR A 151 -22.13 5.01 14.51
C TYR A 151 -20.74 5.67 14.42
N ILE A 152 -20.37 6.26 13.27
CA ILE A 152 -19.12 6.97 13.09
C ILE A 152 -19.29 8.48 13.24
N ASP A 153 -18.39 9.10 13.99
CA ASP A 153 -18.25 10.55 14.02
C ASP A 153 -17.41 11.01 12.82
N ARG A 154 -18.04 11.70 11.87
CA ARG A 154 -17.38 12.23 10.67
C ARG A 154 -16.24 13.21 10.97
N ASN A 155 -16.22 13.79 12.16
CA ASN A 155 -15.14 14.68 12.59
C ASN A 155 -13.96 13.93 13.23
N LYS A 156 -14.06 12.59 13.36
CA LYS A 156 -13.05 11.73 14.02
C LYS A 156 -12.55 10.65 13.07
N ILE A 157 -12.20 11.00 11.83
CA ILE A 157 -11.68 10.06 10.84
C ILE A 157 -10.20 10.35 10.59
N GLY A 158 -9.36 9.34 10.83
CA GLY A 158 -7.94 9.34 10.51
C GLY A 158 -7.59 8.30 9.45
N ILE A 159 -6.36 8.35 8.95
CA ILE A 159 -5.85 7.36 7.99
C ILE A 159 -4.46 6.86 8.38
N ILE A 160 -4.15 5.61 7.99
CA ILE A 160 -2.81 5.02 8.07
C ILE A 160 -2.40 4.52 6.69
N GLY A 161 -1.24 4.98 6.22
CA GLY A 161 -0.63 4.48 4.99
C GLY A 161 0.65 3.69 5.29
N ILE A 162 0.75 2.46 4.76
CA ILE A 162 1.89 1.57 4.98
C ILE A 162 2.72 1.46 3.70
N CYS A 163 4.05 1.58 3.79
CA CYS A 163 4.96 1.50 2.66
C CYS A 163 4.60 2.52 1.57
N GLY A 164 4.43 2.12 0.31
CA GLY A 164 4.03 3.02 -0.79
C GLY A 164 2.69 3.73 -0.57
N PHE A 165 1.77 3.12 0.17
CA PHE A 165 0.52 3.78 0.56
C PHE A 165 0.72 4.87 1.62
N GLY A 166 1.87 4.97 2.26
CA GLY A 166 2.25 6.11 3.09
C GLY A 166 2.28 7.41 2.30
N GLY A 167 2.89 7.41 1.10
CA GLY A 167 2.90 8.56 0.20
C GLY A 167 1.50 8.94 -0.29
N PHE A 168 0.68 7.96 -0.70
CA PHE A 168 -0.71 8.20 -1.13
C PHE A 168 -1.60 8.70 0.02
N ALA A 169 -1.41 8.19 1.25
CA ALA A 169 -2.13 8.68 2.43
C ALA A 169 -1.81 10.15 2.72
N LEU A 170 -0.54 10.55 2.64
CA LEU A 170 -0.14 11.95 2.80
C LEU A 170 -0.75 12.84 1.72
N ASN A 171 -0.76 12.38 0.46
CA ASN A 171 -1.40 13.10 -0.64
C ASN A 171 -2.91 13.23 -0.42
N ALA A 172 -3.59 12.15 -0.02
CA ALA A 172 -5.01 12.18 0.32
C ALA A 172 -5.29 13.16 1.47
N ALA A 173 -4.47 13.14 2.53
CA ALA A 173 -4.60 14.09 3.63
C ALA A 173 -4.37 15.55 3.20
N ALA A 174 -3.49 15.81 2.24
CA ALA A 174 -3.26 17.16 1.74
C ALA A 174 -4.51 17.73 1.05
N VAL A 175 -5.24 16.93 0.28
CA VAL A 175 -6.40 17.37 -0.52
C VAL A 175 -7.73 17.17 0.20
N ASP A 176 -7.94 16.08 0.94
CA ASP A 176 -9.20 15.77 1.62
C ASP A 176 -9.20 16.27 3.08
N LYS A 177 -9.89 17.38 3.32
CA LYS A 177 -9.94 18.04 4.63
C LYS A 177 -10.81 17.29 5.67
N ARG A 178 -11.52 16.25 5.28
CA ARG A 178 -12.27 15.36 6.18
C ARG A 178 -11.34 14.43 6.97
N ILE A 179 -10.14 14.17 6.46
CA ILE A 179 -9.10 13.42 7.16
C ILE A 179 -8.50 14.30 8.26
N LYS A 180 -8.68 13.93 9.52
CA LYS A 180 -8.31 14.76 10.69
C LYS A 180 -6.91 14.49 11.21
N ALA A 181 -6.37 13.28 10.97
CA ALA A 181 -5.02 12.90 11.35
C ALA A 181 -4.48 11.84 10.37
N VAL A 182 -3.19 11.84 10.10
CA VAL A 182 -2.55 10.86 9.22
C VAL A 182 -1.30 10.27 9.87
N ALA A 183 -1.16 8.94 9.80
CA ALA A 183 0.07 8.26 10.18
C ALA A 183 0.64 7.48 8.99
N THR A 184 1.96 7.42 8.88
CA THR A 184 2.67 6.64 7.86
C THR A 184 3.64 5.67 8.51
N ILE A 185 3.74 4.47 7.96
CA ILE A 185 4.57 3.38 8.46
C ILE A 185 5.53 2.94 7.37
N SER A 186 6.84 3.01 7.61
CA SER A 186 7.87 2.65 6.63
C SER A 186 7.58 3.20 5.23
N MET A 187 7.22 4.48 5.14
CA MET A 187 6.67 5.06 3.92
C MET A 187 7.65 5.07 2.73
N TYR A 188 7.04 5.05 1.54
CA TYR A 188 7.69 5.40 0.27
C TYR A 188 6.96 6.53 -0.43
N ASP A 189 7.71 7.34 -1.14
CA ASP A 189 7.21 8.13 -2.25
C ASP A 189 7.37 7.31 -3.54
N ILE A 190 6.34 6.53 -3.89
CA ILE A 190 6.38 5.65 -5.08
C ILE A 190 6.61 6.43 -6.38
N PRO A 191 5.96 7.56 -6.65
CA PRO A 191 6.26 8.40 -7.80
C PRO A 191 7.71 8.89 -7.84
N ARG A 192 8.28 9.32 -6.72
CA ARG A 192 9.68 9.76 -6.65
C ARG A 192 10.63 8.62 -6.97
N VAL A 193 10.47 7.45 -6.35
CA VAL A 193 11.35 6.32 -6.61
C VAL A 193 11.19 5.78 -8.03
N ALA A 194 9.98 5.78 -8.59
CA ALA A 194 9.74 5.37 -9.97
C ALA A 194 10.41 6.32 -10.98
N SER A 195 10.43 7.63 -10.68
CA SER A 195 10.98 8.65 -11.60
C SER A 195 12.46 8.93 -11.40
N LYS A 196 12.96 8.83 -10.17
CA LYS A 196 14.32 9.27 -9.80
C LYS A 196 15.18 8.15 -9.18
N GLY A 197 14.60 6.97 -8.95
CA GLY A 197 15.28 5.87 -8.28
C GLY A 197 15.56 6.11 -6.80
N TYR A 198 16.23 5.17 -6.16
CA TYR A 198 16.66 5.34 -4.77
C TYR A 198 17.68 6.46 -4.64
N TYR A 199 17.50 7.32 -3.64
CA TYR A 199 18.35 8.49 -3.36
C TYR A 199 18.48 9.45 -4.56
N ASP A 200 17.46 9.49 -5.44
CA ASP A 200 17.40 10.33 -6.65
C ASP A 200 18.59 10.13 -7.60
N LYS A 201 19.09 8.89 -7.72
CA LYS A 201 20.28 8.57 -8.53
C LYS A 201 20.02 8.35 -10.02
N VAL A 202 18.77 8.30 -10.45
CA VAL A 202 18.40 8.16 -11.86
C VAL A 202 18.61 9.49 -12.57
N THR A 203 19.48 9.49 -13.59
CA THR A 203 19.77 10.68 -14.42
C THR A 203 18.62 10.98 -15.38
N LEU A 204 18.61 12.19 -15.95
CA LEU A 204 17.63 12.56 -16.97
C LEU A 204 17.67 11.63 -18.17
N ASP A 205 18.87 11.27 -18.65
CA ASP A 205 19.04 10.36 -19.79
C ASP A 205 18.48 8.96 -19.49
N GLN A 206 18.74 8.44 -18.29
CA GLN A 206 18.19 7.16 -17.85
C GLN A 206 16.66 7.21 -17.78
N ARG A 207 16.10 8.27 -17.18
CA ARG A 207 14.66 8.47 -17.12
C ARG A 207 14.04 8.59 -18.53
N THR A 208 14.68 9.32 -19.44
CA THR A 208 14.22 9.46 -20.83
C THR A 208 14.17 8.11 -21.53
N LYS A 209 15.24 7.31 -21.44
CA LYS A 209 15.27 5.96 -22.00
C LYS A 209 14.20 5.03 -21.41
N MET A 210 13.93 5.12 -20.11
CA MET A 210 12.83 4.36 -19.49
C MET A 210 11.48 4.75 -20.10
N LEU A 211 11.21 6.04 -20.26
CA LEU A 211 9.97 6.52 -20.86
C LEU A 211 9.82 6.14 -22.33
N GLU A 212 10.92 6.16 -23.11
CA GLU A 212 10.95 5.68 -24.50
C GLU A 212 10.56 4.19 -24.56
N GLN A 213 11.16 3.33 -23.73
CA GLN A 213 10.84 1.91 -23.68
C GLN A 213 9.37 1.64 -23.29
N ILE A 214 8.82 2.40 -22.34
CA ILE A 214 7.42 2.28 -21.95
C ILE A 214 6.50 2.77 -23.07
N SER A 215 6.90 3.81 -23.81
CA SER A 215 6.14 4.33 -24.96
C SER A 215 6.09 3.29 -26.09
N GLU A 216 7.19 2.64 -26.41
CA GLU A 216 7.24 1.53 -27.36
C GLU A 216 6.35 0.35 -26.91
N GLN A 217 6.38 0.02 -25.62
CA GLN A 217 5.51 -1.03 -25.09
C GLN A 217 4.03 -0.65 -25.25
N ARG A 218 3.68 0.62 -25.03
CA ARG A 218 2.31 1.11 -25.22
C ARG A 218 1.82 0.93 -26.67
N TRP A 219 2.68 1.13 -27.68
CA TRP A 219 2.34 0.82 -29.06
C TRP A 219 2.00 -0.66 -29.24
N LYS A 220 2.83 -1.57 -28.72
CA LYS A 220 2.61 -3.01 -28.78
C LYS A 220 1.31 -3.44 -28.08
N ASP A 221 1.00 -2.84 -26.94
CA ASP A 221 -0.26 -3.09 -26.23
C ASP A 221 -1.47 -2.65 -27.06
N ALA A 222 -1.39 -1.49 -27.72
CA ALA A 222 -2.46 -0.97 -28.58
C ALA A 222 -2.66 -1.82 -29.84
N GLU A 223 -1.57 -2.24 -30.50
CA GLU A 223 -1.60 -3.08 -31.70
C GLU A 223 -2.20 -4.47 -31.42
N THR A 224 -1.87 -5.05 -30.27
CA THR A 224 -2.31 -6.39 -29.90
C THR A 224 -3.63 -6.44 -29.15
N GLY A 225 -4.09 -5.32 -28.62
CA GLY A 225 -5.24 -5.24 -27.70
C GLY A 225 -4.98 -5.92 -26.36
N LYS A 226 -3.71 -6.20 -26.02
CA LYS A 226 -3.32 -6.92 -24.79
C LYS A 226 -2.45 -6.04 -23.90
N THR A 227 -2.75 -6.03 -22.62
CA THR A 227 -1.95 -5.33 -21.61
C THR A 227 -0.70 -6.11 -21.26
N SER A 228 0.45 -5.47 -21.29
CA SER A 228 1.72 -6.06 -20.89
C SER A 228 2.01 -5.82 -19.41
N TYR A 229 2.55 -6.84 -18.78
CA TYR A 229 2.93 -6.84 -17.36
C TYR A 229 4.44 -6.94 -17.21
N GLY A 230 4.97 -6.32 -16.17
CA GLY A 230 6.36 -6.47 -15.76
C GLY A 230 6.62 -7.80 -15.06
N ASN A 231 7.75 -7.88 -14.37
CA ASN A 231 8.06 -9.03 -13.52
C ASN A 231 7.41 -8.89 -12.14
N CYS A 232 7.31 -10.02 -11.43
CA CYS A 232 6.98 -9.99 -10.01
C CYS A 232 8.02 -9.12 -9.26
N PRO A 233 7.57 -8.19 -8.37
CA PRO A 233 8.49 -7.31 -7.65
C PRO A 233 9.54 -8.05 -6.82
N ASN A 234 9.20 -9.25 -6.33
CA ASN A 234 10.11 -10.08 -5.55
C ASN A 234 10.46 -11.37 -6.32
N PRO A 235 11.73 -11.79 -6.32
CA PRO A 235 12.16 -13.00 -7.00
C PRO A 235 11.55 -14.25 -6.34
N ASP A 236 11.36 -15.33 -7.12
CA ASP A 236 10.88 -16.61 -6.58
C ASP A 236 11.96 -17.38 -5.82
N THR A 237 13.24 -17.06 -6.09
CA THR A 237 14.40 -17.65 -5.41
C THR A 237 15.49 -16.61 -5.26
N LEU A 238 16.23 -16.66 -4.15
CA LEU A 238 17.40 -15.83 -3.91
C LEU A 238 18.64 -16.48 -4.52
N LYS A 239 19.51 -15.68 -5.15
CA LYS A 239 20.82 -16.12 -5.68
C LYS A 239 21.93 -15.99 -4.64
N GLY A 240 21.71 -15.23 -3.57
CA GLY A 240 22.62 -15.02 -2.46
C GLY A 240 23.38 -13.70 -2.48
N ASP A 241 23.48 -13.04 -3.62
CA ASP A 241 24.17 -11.75 -3.81
C ASP A 241 23.24 -10.53 -3.86
N GLU A 242 21.94 -10.74 -3.60
CA GLU A 242 20.96 -9.66 -3.55
C GLU A 242 21.24 -8.68 -2.42
N PRO A 243 20.90 -7.39 -2.59
CA PRO A 243 20.85 -6.43 -1.50
C PRO A 243 19.98 -6.91 -0.34
N GLU A 244 20.34 -6.57 0.90
CA GLU A 244 19.67 -7.07 2.10
C GLU A 244 18.16 -6.79 2.07
N PHE A 245 17.74 -5.61 1.64
CA PHE A 245 16.31 -5.29 1.55
C PHE A 245 15.51 -6.20 0.58
N VAL A 246 16.16 -6.77 -0.44
CA VAL A 246 15.52 -7.76 -1.34
C VAL A 246 15.30 -9.06 -0.60
N LYS A 247 16.23 -9.47 0.25
CA LYS A 247 16.10 -10.65 1.11
C LYS A 247 15.01 -10.45 2.15
N ASP A 248 14.92 -9.24 2.74
CA ASP A 248 13.86 -8.86 3.67
C ASP A 248 12.46 -8.97 3.02
N TYR A 249 12.31 -8.45 1.79
CA TYR A 249 11.06 -8.57 1.05
C TYR A 249 10.75 -10.01 0.63
N PHE A 250 11.76 -10.78 0.24
CA PHE A 250 11.59 -12.21 -0.04
C PHE A 250 11.10 -12.96 1.20
N ASP A 251 11.71 -12.72 2.35
CA ASP A 251 11.31 -13.34 3.62
C ASP A 251 9.85 -13.03 3.95
N TYR A 252 9.40 -11.79 3.75
CA TYR A 252 7.99 -11.45 3.99
C TYR A 252 7.06 -12.01 2.91
N TYR A 253 7.29 -11.71 1.62
CA TYR A 253 6.29 -11.97 0.58
C TYR A 253 6.35 -13.38 -0.03
N LYS A 254 7.46 -14.08 0.07
CA LYS A 254 7.67 -15.39 -0.56
C LYS A 254 7.70 -16.56 0.43
N THR A 255 7.58 -16.30 1.72
CA THR A 255 7.51 -17.32 2.77
C THR A 255 6.14 -17.30 3.47
N LYS A 256 5.92 -18.26 4.37
CA LYS A 256 4.69 -18.33 5.20
C LYS A 256 4.48 -17.09 6.08
N ARG A 257 5.49 -16.25 6.24
CA ARG A 257 5.42 -15.04 7.06
C ARG A 257 4.33 -14.08 6.58
N GLY A 258 4.29 -13.78 5.30
CA GLY A 258 3.36 -12.82 4.73
C GLY A 258 2.92 -13.13 3.30
N TYR A 259 3.21 -14.34 2.77
CA TYR A 259 2.73 -14.75 1.45
C TYR A 259 1.21 -14.70 1.37
N HIS A 260 0.70 -14.16 0.27
CA HIS A 260 -0.73 -14.23 -0.04
C HIS A 260 -0.93 -14.37 -1.55
N GLU A 261 -1.81 -15.30 -1.98
CA GLU A 261 -1.98 -15.66 -3.38
C GLU A 261 -2.48 -14.52 -4.27
N ARG A 262 -3.18 -13.51 -3.72
CA ARG A 262 -3.67 -12.33 -4.45
C ARG A 262 -2.72 -11.13 -4.37
N SER A 263 -1.66 -11.20 -3.57
CA SER A 263 -0.69 -10.13 -3.48
C SER A 263 0.21 -10.08 -4.71
N ILE A 264 0.32 -8.91 -5.34
CA ILE A 264 1.23 -8.67 -6.46
C ILE A 264 2.68 -8.96 -6.05
N ASN A 265 3.04 -8.59 -4.83
CA ASN A 265 4.39 -8.81 -4.31
C ASN A 265 4.72 -10.28 -4.06
N SER A 266 3.71 -11.13 -3.86
CA SER A 266 3.89 -12.57 -3.68
C SER A 266 3.83 -13.33 -5.00
N ASN A 267 2.94 -12.95 -5.92
CA ASN A 267 2.57 -13.81 -7.03
C ASN A 267 2.09 -13.08 -8.31
N GLY A 268 2.28 -11.77 -8.40
CA GLY A 268 1.76 -10.96 -9.50
C GLY A 268 2.79 -10.04 -10.13
N ALA A 269 2.29 -9.19 -11.01
CA ALA A 269 3.07 -8.12 -11.65
C ALA A 269 2.20 -6.90 -11.91
N TRP A 270 2.81 -5.73 -11.95
CA TRP A 270 2.17 -4.49 -12.35
C TRP A 270 2.13 -4.36 -13.86
N THR A 271 1.16 -3.63 -14.41
CA THR A 271 1.16 -3.25 -15.83
C THR A 271 2.35 -2.33 -16.11
N ILE A 272 3.05 -2.54 -17.22
CA ILE A 272 4.22 -1.74 -17.59
C ILE A 272 3.84 -0.26 -17.76
N THR A 273 2.69 0.02 -18.34
CA THR A 273 2.21 1.39 -18.59
C THR A 273 1.77 2.15 -17.36
N SER A 274 1.62 1.50 -16.19
CA SER A 274 1.43 2.19 -14.89
C SER A 274 2.55 3.19 -14.59
N ALA A 275 3.76 2.94 -15.11
CA ALA A 275 4.89 3.83 -14.93
C ALA A 275 4.67 5.25 -15.46
N PHE A 276 3.83 5.47 -16.47
CA PHE A 276 3.52 6.82 -16.95
C PHE A 276 2.91 7.70 -15.85
N SER A 277 1.93 7.18 -15.11
CA SER A 277 1.34 7.91 -13.98
C SER A 277 2.36 8.10 -12.86
N LEU A 278 3.01 7.02 -12.43
CA LEU A 278 3.93 7.06 -11.30
C LEU A 278 5.15 7.97 -11.56
N MET A 279 5.74 7.92 -12.76
CA MET A 279 6.92 8.71 -13.08
C MET A 279 6.63 10.20 -13.32
N ASN A 280 5.39 10.58 -13.59
CA ASN A 280 5.07 11.95 -14.02
C ASN A 280 4.14 12.73 -13.09
N MET A 281 3.67 12.11 -11.99
CA MET A 281 2.74 12.74 -11.06
C MET A 281 3.31 12.76 -9.64
N PRO A 282 4.09 13.82 -9.25
CA PRO A 282 4.59 13.94 -7.88
C PRO A 282 3.41 14.17 -6.91
N ILE A 283 3.34 13.35 -5.85
CA ILE A 283 2.19 13.33 -4.93
C ILE A 283 2.39 14.15 -3.65
N LEU A 284 3.62 14.56 -3.34
CA LEU A 284 3.92 15.24 -2.07
C LEU A 284 4.17 16.75 -2.22
N THR A 285 3.81 17.33 -3.37
CA THR A 285 3.98 18.76 -3.67
C THR A 285 3.26 19.65 -2.64
N TYR A 286 2.09 19.23 -2.19
CA TYR A 286 1.23 19.98 -1.26
C TYR A 286 1.28 19.45 0.18
N ILE A 287 2.34 18.75 0.55
CA ILE A 287 2.49 18.14 1.88
C ILE A 287 2.31 19.14 3.04
N LYS A 288 2.72 20.39 2.85
CA LYS A 288 2.58 21.46 3.85
C LYS A 288 1.12 21.83 4.14
N GLU A 289 0.22 21.56 3.20
CA GLU A 289 -1.21 21.88 3.32
C GLU A 289 -1.99 20.86 4.17
N ILE A 290 -1.34 19.81 4.68
CA ILE A 290 -1.92 18.96 5.72
C ILE A 290 -2.12 19.77 7.00
N SER A 291 -1.18 20.66 7.33
CA SER A 291 -1.31 21.55 8.49
C SER A 291 -2.64 22.33 8.44
N PRO A 292 -3.31 22.59 9.60
CA PRO A 292 -2.88 22.27 10.97
C PRO A 292 -3.23 20.86 11.46
N ARG A 293 -3.54 19.93 10.58
CA ARG A 293 -3.85 18.54 10.94
C ARG A 293 -2.55 17.76 11.19
N PRO A 294 -2.52 16.91 12.23
CA PRO A 294 -1.29 16.27 12.67
C PRO A 294 -0.84 15.14 11.73
N VAL A 295 0.48 15.01 11.60
CA VAL A 295 1.16 13.96 10.83
C VAL A 295 2.10 13.19 11.75
N LEU A 296 1.94 11.85 11.82
CA LEU A 296 2.87 10.95 12.49
C LEU A 296 3.61 10.09 11.45
N ILE A 297 4.93 10.11 11.49
CA ILE A 297 5.79 9.36 10.57
C ILE A 297 6.57 8.32 11.37
N ILE A 298 6.44 7.03 11.02
CA ILE A 298 7.12 5.93 11.71
C ILE A 298 7.99 5.18 10.71
N ALA A 299 9.26 4.96 11.03
CA ALA A 299 10.19 4.22 10.19
C ALA A 299 11.14 3.36 11.02
N GLY A 300 11.60 2.24 10.49
CA GLY A 300 12.66 1.45 11.09
C GLY A 300 14.03 2.13 10.92
N GLU A 301 14.89 2.00 11.94
CA GLU A 301 16.24 2.56 11.93
C GLU A 301 17.08 2.02 10.76
N ASN A 302 16.98 0.72 10.49
CA ASN A 302 17.72 0.03 9.44
C ASN A 302 16.92 -0.12 8.13
N ALA A 303 15.76 0.56 8.01
CA ALA A 303 14.96 0.51 6.80
C ALA A 303 15.66 1.25 5.66
N HIS A 304 15.88 0.58 4.52
CA HIS A 304 16.46 1.18 3.33
C HIS A 304 15.62 2.35 2.77
N SER A 305 14.33 2.41 3.14
CA SER A 305 13.39 3.49 2.78
C SER A 305 13.32 4.63 3.80
N ARG A 306 14.09 4.57 4.90
CA ARG A 306 14.03 5.55 6.00
C ARG A 306 14.18 6.99 5.51
N TYR A 307 15.02 7.23 4.52
CA TYR A 307 15.26 8.57 3.98
C TYR A 307 13.99 9.25 3.43
N PHE A 308 13.02 8.49 2.89
CA PHE A 308 11.73 9.06 2.49
C PHE A 308 10.98 9.66 3.69
N SER A 309 10.96 8.92 4.81
CA SER A 309 10.33 9.39 6.05
C SER A 309 11.00 10.64 6.60
N GLU A 310 12.34 10.69 6.59
CA GLU A 310 13.11 11.85 7.06
C GLU A 310 12.92 13.07 6.15
N ASP A 311 12.88 12.87 4.83
CA ASP A 311 12.66 13.96 3.88
C ASP A 311 11.25 14.54 4.00
N ILE A 312 10.23 13.69 4.19
CA ILE A 312 8.87 14.13 4.42
C ILE A 312 8.71 14.84 5.75
N TYR A 313 9.35 14.35 6.80
CA TYR A 313 9.36 15.07 8.06
C TYR A 313 9.95 16.48 7.93
N LYS A 314 11.02 16.66 7.15
CA LYS A 314 11.58 17.99 6.86
C LYS A 314 10.63 18.86 6.06
N ALA A 315 9.92 18.27 5.07
CA ALA A 315 9.07 19.01 4.14
C ALA A 315 7.70 19.39 4.71
N ALA A 316 7.10 18.54 5.57
CA ALA A 316 5.80 18.79 6.17
C ALA A 316 5.81 19.98 7.11
N ALA A 317 4.66 20.67 7.23
CA ALA A 317 4.44 21.72 8.24
C ALA A 317 3.94 21.11 9.56
N ASP A 318 4.04 21.88 10.65
CA ASP A 318 3.55 21.46 11.97
C ASP A 318 2.01 21.45 12.04
N PRO A 319 1.43 20.58 12.91
CA PRO A 319 2.07 19.65 13.83
C PRO A 319 2.50 18.34 13.15
N LYS A 320 3.74 17.96 13.36
CA LYS A 320 4.33 16.74 12.80
C LYS A 320 5.22 16.03 13.82
N GLU A 321 5.29 14.72 13.71
CA GLU A 321 6.13 13.90 14.57
C GLU A 321 6.80 12.81 13.74
N ILE A 322 8.06 12.47 14.05
CA ILE A 322 8.75 11.31 13.49
C ILE A 322 9.20 10.39 14.63
N MET A 323 8.99 9.09 14.45
CA MET A 323 9.44 8.05 15.36
C MET A 323 10.28 7.03 14.61
N ILE A 324 11.54 6.89 14.98
CA ILE A 324 12.45 5.88 14.41
C ILE A 324 12.53 4.71 15.38
N ILE A 325 12.19 3.51 14.88
CA ILE A 325 12.17 2.27 15.69
C ILE A 325 13.54 1.62 15.64
N PRO A 326 14.24 1.47 16.77
CA PRO A 326 15.58 0.91 16.81
C PRO A 326 15.64 -0.53 16.29
N ASN A 327 16.71 -0.88 15.60
CA ASN A 327 16.99 -2.23 15.11
C ASN A 327 15.87 -2.84 14.25
N CYS A 328 15.10 -2.01 13.53
CA CYS A 328 14.03 -2.45 12.63
C CYS A 328 14.40 -2.21 11.18
N VAL A 329 14.20 -3.21 10.33
CA VAL A 329 14.20 -3.09 8.88
C VAL A 329 12.80 -2.70 8.38
N HIS A 330 12.68 -2.44 7.10
CA HIS A 330 11.43 -1.96 6.49
C HIS A 330 10.22 -2.86 6.76
N VAL A 331 10.36 -4.17 6.54
CA VAL A 331 9.27 -5.15 6.64
C VAL A 331 8.99 -5.61 8.09
N ASP A 332 9.82 -5.24 9.05
CA ASP A 332 9.56 -5.55 10.46
C ASP A 332 8.30 -4.84 10.97
N LEU A 333 8.03 -3.65 10.41
CA LEU A 333 6.83 -2.90 10.73
C LEU A 333 5.59 -3.34 9.93
N TYR A 334 5.64 -4.48 9.22
CA TYR A 334 4.48 -5.05 8.56
C TYR A 334 3.70 -6.01 9.45
N ASP A 335 4.38 -6.78 10.30
CA ASP A 335 3.78 -7.90 11.04
C ASP A 335 4.37 -8.17 12.44
N LYS A 336 5.55 -7.62 12.78
CA LYS A 336 6.18 -7.86 14.09
C LYS A 336 5.52 -7.00 15.17
N LEU A 337 4.57 -7.58 15.90
CA LEU A 337 3.78 -6.90 16.94
C LEU A 337 4.63 -6.29 18.06
N ASP A 338 5.78 -6.88 18.37
CA ASP A 338 6.74 -6.37 19.35
C ASP A 338 7.55 -5.17 18.85
N LYS A 339 7.52 -4.88 17.55
CA LYS A 339 8.24 -3.78 16.91
C LYS A 339 7.32 -2.64 16.50
N ILE A 340 6.10 -2.97 16.09
CA ILE A 340 5.13 -1.96 15.66
C ILE A 340 4.63 -1.18 16.88
N PRO A 341 4.79 0.16 16.91
CA PRO A 341 4.45 0.96 18.09
C PRO A 341 2.94 1.27 18.13
N PHE A 342 2.09 0.24 18.29
CA PHE A 342 0.64 0.40 18.32
C PHE A 342 0.14 1.32 19.42
N ASP A 343 0.80 1.35 20.58
CA ASP A 343 0.44 2.25 21.69
C ASP A 343 0.69 3.73 21.33
N LYS A 344 1.74 3.99 20.52
CA LYS A 344 1.98 5.32 19.97
C LYS A 344 0.90 5.73 18.97
N LEU A 345 0.51 4.82 18.09
CA LEU A 345 -0.59 5.05 17.14
C LEU A 345 -1.90 5.31 17.88
N GLU A 346 -2.22 4.50 18.88
CA GLU A 346 -3.40 4.68 19.72
C GLU A 346 -3.41 6.06 20.38
N THR A 347 -2.31 6.43 21.04
CA THR A 347 -2.17 7.72 21.73
C THR A 347 -2.34 8.88 20.74
N PHE A 348 -1.68 8.81 19.58
CA PHE A 348 -1.76 9.82 18.54
C PHE A 348 -3.19 10.03 18.05
N PHE A 349 -3.87 8.95 17.65
CA PHE A 349 -5.24 9.08 17.14
C PHE A 349 -6.25 9.46 18.24
N LYS A 350 -6.13 8.95 19.47
CA LYS A 350 -6.99 9.36 20.59
C LYS A 350 -6.82 10.85 20.96
N GLN A 351 -5.60 11.38 20.80
CA GLN A 351 -5.33 12.79 21.04
C GLN A 351 -5.94 13.70 19.97
N HIS A 352 -5.95 13.28 18.72
CA HIS A 352 -6.28 14.12 17.58
C HIS A 352 -7.64 13.85 16.92
N LEU A 353 -8.31 12.76 17.27
CA LEU A 353 -9.68 12.43 16.86
C LEU A 353 -10.68 12.63 18.02
N LYS A 354 -10.64 13.81 18.63
CA LYS A 354 -11.51 14.20 19.75
C LYS A 354 -12.81 14.84 19.29
#